data_bbc390c486cda2bea4711ea4a816d459
#
_entry.id   bbc390c486cda2bea4711ea4a816d459
#
_cell.length_a   1.000
_cell.length_b   1.000
_cell.length_c   1.000
_cell.angle_alpha   90.00
_cell.angle_beta   90.00
_cell.angle_gamma   90.00
#
_symmetry.space_group_name_H-M   'P 1'
#
loop_
_entity.id
_entity.type
_entity.pdbx_description
1 polymer ?
#
loop_
_entity_poly.entity_id
_entity_poly.type
_entity_poly.pdbx_seq_one_letter_code
_entity_poly.pdbx_strand_id
1 'polypeptide(L)'
;REGNSRAWKRMFILIIVLISLVNTGYITYQFRVLNTELREFTALTQSIGKKKIVLPFFFNGNGKAFRIGIFVNAANYYCLNNGGINLGNYEVQFDYFPINFKDDFQPPIDQKEWVQAVHWKAREIDICRYAEKVDYILIWGDADKITAESLKDCYQLISSKDRLKLYKGKREGTS
;
A
#
# COMPACT_ATOMS: atom_id res chain seq x y z
N ARG A 1 34.07 37.52 34.33
CA ARG A 1 33.34 37.44 33.01
C ARG A 1 33.34 36.02 32.41
N GLU A 2 34.33 35.16 32.70
CA GLU A 2 34.40 33.78 32.12
C GLU A 2 33.37 32.79 32.69
N GLY A 3 32.95 32.92 33.94
CA GLY A 3 31.96 32.04 34.55
C GLY A 3 30.61 32.06 33.89
N ASN A 4 30.18 33.22 33.37
CA ASN A 4 28.89 33.40 32.69
C ASN A 4 28.86 32.70 31.35
N SER A 5 29.98 32.73 30.60
CA SER A 5 30.12 32.05 29.28
C SER A 5 30.00 30.51 29.39
N ARG A 6 30.52 29.88 30.41
CA ARG A 6 30.45 28.45 30.66
C ARG A 6 29.02 28.00 31.00
N ALA A 7 28.32 28.80 31.81
CA ALA A 7 26.92 28.51 32.18
C ALA A 7 26.00 28.57 30.92
N TRP A 8 26.15 29.56 30.07
CA TRP A 8 25.41 29.68 28.82
C TRP A 8 25.68 28.53 27.86
N LYS A 9 26.92 28.07 27.71
CA LYS A 9 27.27 26.91 26.88
C LYS A 9 26.60 25.63 27.39
N ARG A 10 26.61 25.39 28.69
CA ARG A 10 25.95 24.22 29.32
C ARG A 10 24.43 24.26 29.11
N MET A 11 23.82 25.42 29.32
CA MET A 11 22.39 25.58 29.11
C MET A 11 22.02 25.35 27.63
N PHE A 12 22.80 25.87 26.68
CA PHE A 12 22.58 25.64 25.25
C PHE A 12 22.67 24.16 24.87
N ILE A 13 23.69 23.43 25.40
CA ILE A 13 23.83 21.99 25.19
C ILE A 13 22.60 21.24 25.76
N LEU A 14 22.15 21.58 26.95
CA LEU A 14 20.98 20.96 27.56
C LEU A 14 19.70 21.18 26.71
N ILE A 15 19.52 22.37 26.16
CA ILE A 15 18.40 22.68 25.28
C ILE A 15 18.45 21.82 24.02
N ILE A 16 19.61 21.69 23.37
CA ILE A 16 19.78 20.86 22.16
C ILE A 16 19.46 19.39 22.50
N VAL A 17 19.98 18.88 23.61
CA VAL A 17 19.72 17.51 24.05
C VAL A 17 18.22 17.31 24.29
N LEU A 18 17.56 18.23 24.96
CA LEU A 18 16.13 18.16 25.22
C LEU A 18 15.31 18.15 23.94
N ILE A 19 15.62 19.06 23.00
CA ILE A 19 14.96 19.10 21.69
C ILE A 19 15.15 17.79 20.94
N SER A 20 16.38 17.24 20.96
CA SER A 20 16.68 15.97 20.30
C SER A 20 15.89 14.79 20.90
N LEU A 21 15.78 14.74 22.22
CA LEU A 21 15.00 13.70 22.91
C LEU A 21 13.51 13.81 22.61
N VAL A 22 12.94 15.02 22.63
CA VAL A 22 11.53 15.25 22.28
C VAL A 22 11.27 14.84 20.83
N ASN A 23 12.14 15.26 19.90
CA ASN A 23 12.00 14.90 18.48
C ASN A 23 12.10 13.37 18.27
N THR A 24 13.07 12.72 18.91
CA THR A 24 13.22 11.27 18.84
C THR A 24 11.99 10.55 19.40
N GLY A 25 11.48 11.01 20.55
CA GLY A 25 10.24 10.47 21.12
C GLY A 25 9.04 10.62 20.19
N TYR A 26 8.88 11.80 19.58
CA TYR A 26 7.82 12.06 18.61
C TYR A 26 7.93 11.15 17.38
N ILE A 27 9.11 11.05 16.77
CA ILE A 27 9.36 10.18 15.60
C ILE A 27 9.07 8.72 15.97
N THR A 28 9.55 8.25 17.14
CA THR A 28 9.31 6.88 17.61
C THR A 28 7.81 6.60 17.75
N TYR A 29 7.05 7.53 18.28
CA TYR A 29 5.59 7.41 18.38
C TYR A 29 4.95 7.30 16.99
N GLN A 30 5.34 8.15 16.03
CA GLN A 30 4.82 8.10 14.67
C GLN A 30 5.11 6.76 13.98
N PHE A 31 6.33 6.23 14.11
CA PHE A 31 6.67 4.91 13.58
C PHE A 31 5.87 3.77 14.23
N ARG A 32 5.56 3.85 15.51
CA ARG A 32 4.68 2.86 16.15
C ARG A 32 3.28 2.87 15.57
N VAL A 33 2.71 4.04 15.32
CA VAL A 33 1.40 4.17 14.65
C VAL A 33 1.45 3.56 13.26
N LEU A 34 2.48 3.91 12.46
CA LEU A 34 2.65 3.36 11.12
C LEU A 34 2.81 1.84 11.10
N ASN A 35 3.61 1.28 12.03
CA ASN A 35 3.78 -0.17 12.12
C ASN A 35 2.47 -0.88 12.47
N THR A 36 1.61 -0.25 13.26
CA THR A 36 0.27 -0.81 13.54
C THR A 36 -0.58 -0.83 12.28
N GLU A 37 -0.60 0.26 11.51
CA GLU A 37 -1.32 0.32 10.24
C GLU A 37 -0.75 -0.66 9.21
N LEU A 38 0.58 -0.81 9.14
CA LEU A 38 1.21 -1.77 8.24
C LEU A 38 0.85 -3.22 8.61
N ARG A 39 0.78 -3.55 9.90
CA ARG A 39 0.32 -4.87 10.36
C ARG A 39 -1.14 -5.12 9.99
N GLU A 40 -1.99 -4.10 10.10
CA GLU A 40 -3.38 -4.17 9.67
C GLU A 40 -3.43 -4.42 8.14
N PHE A 41 -2.67 -3.65 7.36
CA PHE A 41 -2.59 -3.79 5.91
C PHE A 41 -2.08 -5.18 5.48
N THR A 42 -1.08 -5.73 6.15
CA THR A 42 -0.47 -7.03 5.78
C THR A 42 -1.17 -8.24 6.40
N ALA A 43 -2.26 -8.04 7.14
CA ALA A 43 -2.91 -9.10 7.91
C ALA A 43 -3.47 -10.27 7.06
N LEU A 44 -3.71 -10.06 5.78
CA LEU A 44 -4.27 -11.06 4.86
C LEU A 44 -3.24 -11.64 3.88
N THR A 45 -1.94 -11.39 4.07
CA THR A 45 -0.89 -11.89 3.16
C THR A 45 -0.89 -13.40 3.01
N GLN A 46 -1.22 -14.14 4.06
CA GLN A 46 -1.30 -15.61 4.04
C GLN A 46 -2.52 -16.15 3.29
N SER A 47 -3.52 -15.31 3.00
CA SER A 47 -4.72 -15.68 2.27
C SER A 47 -4.52 -15.73 0.76
N ILE A 48 -3.36 -15.28 0.27
CA ILE A 48 -3.01 -15.28 -1.15
C ILE A 48 -2.12 -16.49 -1.46
N GLY A 49 -2.50 -17.24 -2.47
CA GLY A 49 -1.73 -18.40 -2.95
C GLY A 49 -0.43 -18.00 -3.65
N LYS A 50 0.38 -19.04 -4.00
CA LYS A 50 1.64 -18.82 -4.73
C LYS A 50 1.42 -18.39 -6.17
N LYS A 51 2.35 -17.58 -6.71
CA LYS A 51 2.40 -17.13 -8.12
C LYS A 51 1.09 -16.46 -8.57
N LYS A 52 0.51 -15.61 -7.72
CA LYS A 52 -0.75 -14.93 -7.98
C LYS A 52 -0.55 -13.48 -8.40
N ILE A 53 -1.46 -12.98 -9.22
CA ILE A 53 -1.49 -11.59 -9.66
C ILE A 53 -2.45 -10.83 -8.76
N VAL A 54 -1.94 -9.79 -8.11
CA VAL A 54 -2.67 -8.94 -7.16
C VAL A 54 -2.77 -7.53 -7.70
N LEU A 55 -3.98 -6.99 -7.72
CA LEU A 55 -4.24 -5.60 -8.07
C LEU A 55 -4.73 -4.84 -6.82
N PRO A 56 -3.92 -3.94 -6.25
CA PRO A 56 -4.31 -3.15 -5.10
C PRO A 56 -5.03 -1.86 -5.49
N PHE A 57 -6.04 -1.49 -4.71
CA PHE A 57 -6.72 -0.20 -4.76
C PHE A 57 -6.65 0.49 -3.39
N PHE A 58 -6.27 1.76 -3.39
CA PHE A 58 -6.13 2.57 -2.19
C PHE A 58 -7.16 3.71 -2.21
N PHE A 59 -8.29 3.54 -1.53
CA PHE A 59 -9.31 4.59 -1.40
C PHE A 59 -8.96 5.63 -0.34
N ASN A 60 -8.10 5.25 0.60
CA ASN A 60 -7.49 6.14 1.57
C ASN A 60 -6.04 5.71 1.78
N GLY A 61 -5.17 6.13 0.88
CA GLY A 61 -3.74 5.78 0.89
C GLY A 61 -2.93 6.50 1.98
N ASN A 62 -3.51 7.50 2.64
CA ASN A 62 -2.83 8.25 3.69
C ASN A 62 -2.87 7.47 5.01
N GLY A 63 -1.73 7.41 5.70
CA GLY A 63 -1.69 6.91 7.07
C GLY A 63 -2.34 7.87 8.07
N LYS A 64 -2.73 7.35 9.23
CA LYS A 64 -3.28 8.18 10.34
C LYS A 64 -2.26 9.19 10.84
N ALA A 65 -0.97 8.84 10.79
CA ALA A 65 0.13 9.65 11.30
C ALA A 65 0.68 10.65 10.27
N PHE A 66 0.56 10.36 8.97
CA PHE A 66 1.12 11.18 7.91
C PHE A 66 0.11 11.40 6.78
N ARG A 67 0.16 12.60 6.18
CA ARG A 67 -0.65 12.94 5.00
C ARG A 67 0.04 12.54 3.69
N ILE A 68 0.77 11.43 3.71
CA ILE A 68 1.47 10.88 2.54
C ILE A 68 0.96 9.47 2.26
N GLY A 69 1.03 9.04 1.01
CA GLY A 69 0.63 7.71 0.56
C GLY A 69 1.63 6.64 1.00
N ILE A 70 1.60 6.26 2.28
CA ILE A 70 2.57 5.33 2.89
C ILE A 70 2.42 3.88 2.41
N PHE A 71 1.29 3.55 1.77
CA PHE A 71 0.99 2.18 1.34
C PHE A 71 1.26 1.92 -0.15
N VAL A 72 1.80 2.89 -0.90
CA VAL A 72 1.99 2.78 -2.36
C VAL A 72 2.69 1.48 -2.74
N ASN A 73 3.76 1.10 -2.03
CA ASN A 73 4.52 -0.13 -2.29
C ASN A 73 4.21 -1.26 -1.28
N ALA A 74 3.35 -1.02 -0.29
CA ALA A 74 3.07 -2.03 0.74
C ALA A 74 2.38 -3.29 0.19
N ALA A 75 1.68 -3.20 -0.94
CA ALA A 75 1.09 -4.35 -1.61
C ALA A 75 2.14 -5.38 -2.07
N ASN A 76 3.42 -5.01 -2.20
CA ASN A 76 4.52 -5.94 -2.49
C ASN A 76 4.66 -7.02 -1.40
N TYR A 77 4.30 -6.74 -0.14
CA TYR A 77 4.32 -7.75 0.92
C TYR A 77 3.42 -8.96 0.62
N TYR A 78 2.37 -8.78 -0.17
CA TYR A 78 1.49 -9.87 -0.59
C TYR A 78 2.11 -10.80 -1.62
N CYS A 79 3.13 -10.33 -2.33
CA CYS A 79 3.80 -11.07 -3.40
C CYS A 79 5.19 -11.58 -3.00
N LEU A 80 5.84 -10.94 -2.02
CA LEU A 80 7.24 -11.14 -1.66
C LEU A 80 7.60 -12.60 -1.36
N ASN A 81 6.79 -13.29 -0.53
CA ASN A 81 7.06 -14.66 -0.10
C ASN A 81 6.40 -15.72 -1.01
N ASN A 82 5.53 -15.29 -1.90
CA ASN A 82 4.69 -16.19 -2.69
C ASN A 82 5.08 -16.20 -4.18
N GLY A 83 6.07 -15.39 -4.60
CA GLY A 83 6.46 -15.26 -5.99
C GLY A 83 5.33 -14.72 -6.88
N GLY A 84 4.44 -13.92 -6.32
CA GLY A 84 3.34 -13.28 -7.02
C GLY A 84 3.75 -12.00 -7.73
N ILE A 85 2.83 -11.40 -8.46
CA ILE A 85 3.00 -10.14 -9.17
C ILE A 85 2.05 -9.11 -8.54
N ASN A 86 2.62 -7.99 -8.08
CA ASN A 86 1.87 -6.80 -7.67
C ASN A 86 1.73 -5.88 -8.88
N LEU A 87 0.53 -5.75 -9.43
CA LEU A 87 0.26 -4.80 -10.52
C LEU A 87 0.31 -3.34 -10.04
N GLY A 88 0.31 -3.12 -8.73
CA GLY A 88 0.45 -1.82 -8.08
C GLY A 88 1.89 -1.39 -7.86
N ASN A 89 2.86 -2.10 -8.38
CA ASN A 89 4.24 -1.71 -8.21
C ASN A 89 4.56 -0.44 -9.01
N TYR A 90 4.81 0.65 -8.28
CA TYR A 90 5.08 1.95 -8.85
C TYR A 90 6.36 1.99 -9.70
N GLU A 91 7.41 1.27 -9.29
CA GLU A 91 8.72 1.32 -9.93
C GLU A 91 8.69 0.77 -11.36
N VAL A 92 7.90 -0.26 -11.62
CA VAL A 92 7.80 -0.86 -12.98
C VAL A 92 6.96 -0.05 -13.96
N GLN A 93 6.41 1.09 -13.50
CA GLN A 93 5.52 1.92 -14.31
C GLN A 93 6.23 3.08 -15.00
N PHE A 94 7.49 3.32 -14.63
CA PHE A 94 8.25 4.45 -15.15
C PHE A 94 9.60 3.99 -15.69
N ASP A 95 9.90 4.38 -16.92
CA ASP A 95 11.10 3.98 -17.65
C ASP A 95 12.42 4.43 -16.99
N TYR A 96 12.36 5.35 -16.03
CA TYR A 96 13.55 5.81 -15.30
C TYR A 96 13.94 4.88 -14.12
N PHE A 97 13.11 3.91 -13.76
CA PHE A 97 13.51 2.86 -12.83
C PHE A 97 14.13 1.68 -13.57
N PRO A 98 15.19 1.06 -13.04
CA PRO A 98 15.86 -0.08 -13.68
C PRO A 98 15.10 -1.41 -13.49
N ILE A 99 13.83 -1.36 -13.11
CA ILE A 99 12.99 -2.53 -12.82
C ILE A 99 11.83 -2.54 -13.80
N ASN A 100 11.71 -3.60 -14.58
CA ASN A 100 10.63 -3.82 -15.52
C ASN A 100 9.98 -5.18 -15.29
N PHE A 101 8.76 -5.35 -15.77
CA PHE A 101 8.21 -6.69 -15.92
C PHE A 101 9.07 -7.47 -16.93
N LYS A 102 9.08 -8.80 -16.79
CA LYS A 102 9.74 -9.65 -17.78
C LYS A 102 9.10 -9.48 -19.15
N ASP A 103 9.88 -9.59 -20.22
CA ASP A 103 9.43 -9.37 -21.60
C ASP A 103 8.27 -10.31 -22.01
N ASP A 104 8.19 -11.50 -21.41
CA ASP A 104 7.13 -12.47 -21.61
C ASP A 104 5.85 -12.19 -20.80
N PHE A 105 5.86 -11.17 -19.91
CA PHE A 105 4.73 -10.77 -19.12
C PHE A 105 4.16 -9.43 -19.61
N GLN A 106 2.99 -9.50 -20.21
CA GLN A 106 2.22 -8.29 -20.53
C GLN A 106 1.23 -8.02 -19.41
N PRO A 107 1.38 -6.90 -18.67
CA PRO A 107 0.40 -6.53 -17.66
C PRO A 107 -0.98 -6.36 -18.31
N PRO A 108 -2.04 -6.84 -17.67
CA PRO A 108 -3.40 -6.80 -18.23
C PRO A 108 -3.96 -5.38 -18.35
N ILE A 109 -3.33 -4.41 -17.72
CA ILE A 109 -3.76 -3.00 -17.65
C ILE A 109 -2.66 -2.14 -18.24
N ASP A 110 -3.00 -1.18 -19.10
CA ASP A 110 -2.06 -0.15 -19.54
C ASP A 110 -1.58 0.64 -18.32
N GLN A 111 -0.27 0.83 -18.24
CA GLN A 111 0.38 1.52 -17.10
C GLN A 111 -0.18 2.93 -16.87
N LYS A 112 -0.47 3.68 -17.93
CA LYS A 112 -1.02 5.04 -17.81
C LYS A 112 -2.44 5.03 -17.26
N GLU A 113 -3.27 4.11 -17.75
CA GLU A 113 -4.64 3.90 -17.28
C GLU A 113 -4.62 3.48 -15.80
N TRP A 114 -3.70 2.59 -15.45
CA TRP A 114 -3.57 2.06 -14.10
C TRP A 114 -3.17 3.13 -13.07
N VAL A 115 -2.13 3.94 -13.36
CA VAL A 115 -1.67 5.02 -12.44
C VAL A 115 -2.79 6.03 -12.19
N GLN A 116 -3.50 6.43 -13.24
CA GLN A 116 -4.59 7.37 -13.11
C GLN A 116 -5.75 6.78 -12.30
N ALA A 117 -6.09 5.55 -12.55
CA ALA A 117 -7.26 4.91 -12.00
C ALA A 117 -7.08 4.47 -10.55
N VAL A 118 -5.96 3.83 -10.20
CA VAL A 118 -5.72 3.32 -8.83
C VAL A 118 -5.47 4.44 -7.83
N HIS A 119 -4.80 5.52 -8.23
CA HIS A 119 -4.47 6.61 -7.33
C HIS A 119 -5.48 7.77 -7.34
N TRP A 120 -6.17 8.00 -8.45
CA TRP A 120 -6.97 9.21 -8.63
C TRP A 120 -8.43 8.95 -8.98
N LYS A 121 -8.73 7.83 -9.66
CA LYS A 121 -10.04 7.55 -10.26
C LYS A 121 -10.44 6.08 -10.20
N ALA A 122 -10.23 5.44 -9.06
CA ALA A 122 -10.56 4.01 -8.86
C ALA A 122 -12.02 3.65 -9.25
N ARG A 123 -12.91 4.65 -9.26
CA ARG A 123 -14.32 4.50 -9.65
C ARG A 123 -14.54 4.34 -11.15
N GLU A 124 -13.57 4.74 -11.98
CA GLU A 124 -13.72 4.76 -13.44
C GLU A 124 -13.21 3.47 -14.10
N ILE A 125 -12.61 2.55 -13.32
CA ILE A 125 -12.11 1.29 -13.87
C ILE A 125 -13.22 0.24 -13.87
N ASP A 126 -13.46 -0.36 -15.04
CA ASP A 126 -14.15 -1.63 -15.14
C ASP A 126 -13.24 -2.77 -14.66
N ILE A 127 -13.31 -3.08 -13.37
CA ILE A 127 -12.47 -4.09 -12.72
C ILE A 127 -12.76 -5.49 -13.28
N CYS A 128 -13.98 -5.75 -13.72
CA CYS A 128 -14.39 -7.05 -14.25
C CYS A 128 -13.68 -7.40 -15.56
N ARG A 129 -13.28 -6.41 -16.36
CA ARG A 129 -12.48 -6.60 -17.57
C ARG A 129 -11.17 -7.38 -17.32
N TYR A 130 -10.67 -7.33 -16.09
CA TYR A 130 -9.41 -7.97 -15.73
C TYR A 130 -9.56 -9.29 -14.97
N ALA A 131 -10.80 -9.76 -14.74
CA ALA A 131 -11.06 -10.90 -13.86
C ALA A 131 -10.40 -12.21 -14.31
N GLU A 132 -10.18 -12.40 -15.61
CA GLU A 132 -9.48 -13.58 -16.13
C GLU A 132 -7.97 -13.57 -15.83
N LYS A 133 -7.36 -12.38 -15.73
CA LYS A 133 -5.91 -12.21 -15.60
C LYS A 133 -5.48 -11.84 -14.17
N VAL A 134 -6.35 -11.21 -13.40
CA VAL A 134 -6.07 -10.77 -12.03
C VAL A 134 -6.69 -11.73 -11.04
N ASP A 135 -5.86 -12.42 -10.26
CA ASP A 135 -6.34 -13.42 -9.29
C ASP A 135 -7.02 -12.78 -8.08
N TYR A 136 -6.46 -11.68 -7.58
CA TYR A 136 -6.94 -11.02 -6.37
C TYR A 136 -7.00 -9.50 -6.53
N ILE A 137 -8.07 -8.93 -5.97
CA ILE A 137 -8.21 -7.49 -5.75
C ILE A 137 -8.01 -7.24 -4.25
N LEU A 138 -7.08 -6.34 -3.92
CA LEU A 138 -6.82 -5.88 -2.57
C LEU A 138 -7.35 -4.46 -2.43
N ILE A 139 -8.28 -4.23 -1.51
CA ILE A 139 -8.84 -2.90 -1.26
C ILE A 139 -8.43 -2.43 0.13
N TRP A 140 -7.86 -1.24 0.21
CA TRP A 140 -7.56 -0.54 1.44
C TRP A 140 -8.38 0.74 1.54
N GLY A 141 -9.13 0.86 2.61
CA GLY A 141 -10.04 1.97 2.87
C GLY A 141 -11.49 1.66 2.50
N ASP A 142 -12.32 2.70 2.55
CA ASP A 142 -13.74 2.58 2.27
C ASP A 142 -13.99 2.71 0.77
N ALA A 143 -14.09 1.56 0.10
CA ALA A 143 -14.62 1.51 -1.24
C ALA A 143 -16.08 1.98 -1.20
N ASP A 144 -16.46 2.88 -2.11
CA ASP A 144 -17.85 3.26 -2.24
C ASP A 144 -18.72 2.04 -2.66
N LYS A 145 -20.04 2.18 -2.49
CA LYS A 145 -20.97 1.11 -2.81
C LYS A 145 -20.90 0.68 -4.27
N ILE A 146 -20.66 1.61 -5.19
CA ILE A 146 -20.61 1.35 -6.64
C ILE A 146 -19.45 0.41 -6.96
N THR A 147 -18.26 0.70 -6.44
CA THR A 147 -17.09 -0.18 -6.65
C THR A 147 -17.28 -1.54 -5.99
N ALA A 148 -17.89 -1.59 -4.81
CA ALA A 148 -18.15 -2.84 -4.12
C ALA A 148 -19.22 -3.69 -4.81
N GLU A 149 -20.19 -3.08 -5.46
CA GLU A 149 -21.25 -3.77 -6.22
C GLU A 149 -20.71 -4.32 -7.56
N SER A 150 -19.96 -3.51 -8.31
CA SER A 150 -19.36 -3.97 -9.58
C SER A 150 -18.37 -5.11 -9.39
N LEU A 151 -17.68 -5.18 -8.24
CA LEU A 151 -16.81 -6.31 -7.91
C LEU A 151 -17.56 -7.63 -7.71
N LYS A 152 -18.81 -7.59 -7.25
CA LYS A 152 -19.57 -8.82 -6.93
C LYS A 152 -19.85 -9.69 -8.14
N ASP A 153 -19.86 -9.14 -9.33
CA ASP A 153 -20.15 -9.91 -10.54
C ASP A 153 -18.98 -10.83 -10.93
N CYS A 154 -17.76 -10.36 -10.74
CA CYS A 154 -16.54 -11.03 -11.22
C CYS A 154 -15.58 -11.46 -10.11
N TYR A 155 -15.74 -10.94 -8.89
CA TYR A 155 -14.93 -11.31 -7.74
C TYR A 155 -15.78 -11.69 -6.55
N GLN A 156 -15.21 -12.54 -5.69
CA GLN A 156 -15.81 -12.96 -4.41
C GLN A 156 -14.98 -12.38 -3.27
N LEU A 157 -15.63 -11.71 -2.30
CA LEU A 157 -14.99 -11.32 -1.06
C LEU A 157 -14.61 -12.58 -0.28
N ILE A 158 -13.32 -12.80 -0.05
CA ILE A 158 -12.82 -13.97 0.70
C ILE A 158 -12.40 -13.61 2.11
N SER A 159 -12.01 -12.37 2.35
CA SER A 159 -11.64 -11.90 3.68
C SER A 159 -11.81 -10.41 3.82
N SER A 160 -12.19 -9.97 5.02
CA SER A 160 -12.29 -8.56 5.39
C SER A 160 -11.77 -8.38 6.81
N LYS A 161 -10.90 -7.40 7.01
CA LYS A 161 -10.38 -7.02 8.31
C LYS A 161 -10.23 -5.50 8.38
N ASP A 162 -11.01 -4.87 9.23
CA ASP A 162 -11.05 -3.42 9.39
C ASP A 162 -11.22 -2.70 8.04
N ARG A 163 -10.20 -1.96 7.60
CA ARG A 163 -10.20 -1.24 6.30
C ARG A 163 -9.70 -2.09 5.13
N LEU A 164 -9.26 -3.31 5.39
CA LEU A 164 -8.68 -4.21 4.40
C LEU A 164 -9.72 -5.20 3.90
N LYS A 165 -9.88 -5.30 2.59
CA LYS A 165 -10.75 -6.29 1.95
C LYS A 165 -9.97 -7.00 0.87
N LEU A 166 -10.10 -8.33 0.81
CA LEU A 166 -9.47 -9.19 -0.19
C LEU A 166 -10.55 -9.93 -0.97
N TYR A 167 -10.54 -9.71 -2.27
CA TYR A 167 -11.44 -10.36 -3.21
C TYR A 167 -10.66 -11.32 -4.10
N LYS A 168 -11.24 -12.46 -4.42
CA LYS A 168 -10.69 -13.46 -5.34
C LYS A 168 -11.53 -13.51 -6.61
N GLY A 169 -10.88 -13.57 -7.78
CA GLY A 169 -11.56 -13.71 -9.07
C GLY A 169 -12.43 -14.98 -9.13
N LYS A 170 -13.65 -14.82 -9.61
CA LYS A 170 -14.55 -15.91 -9.95
C LYS A 170 -14.15 -16.42 -11.32
N ARG A 171 -13.23 -17.40 -11.39
CA ARG A 171 -12.95 -18.08 -12.65
C ARG A 171 -14.05 -19.09 -12.91
N GLU A 172 -14.74 -18.95 -14.03
CA GLU A 172 -15.63 -20.01 -14.50
C GLU A 172 -14.79 -21.25 -14.78
N GLY A 173 -15.10 -22.36 -14.09
CA GLY A 173 -14.71 -23.69 -14.48
C GLY A 173 -13.29 -24.15 -14.17
N THR A 174 -12.96 -24.36 -12.89
CA THR A 174 -12.11 -25.47 -12.47
C THR A 174 -12.84 -26.22 -11.35
N SER A 175 -13.78 -27.01 -11.73
CA SER A 175 -14.26 -28.16 -10.96
C SER A 175 -13.41 -29.37 -11.28
#